data_c336147a995f4dbec82b6f2b082b5f68
#
_entry.id   c336147a995f4dbec82b6f2b082b5f68
#
_cell.length_a   1.000
_cell.length_b   1.000
_cell.length_c   1.000
_cell.angle_alpha   90.00
_cell.angle_beta   90.00
_cell.angle_gamma   90.00
#
_symmetry.space_group_name_H-M   'P 1'
#
loop_
_entity.id
_entity.type
_entity.pdbx_description
1 polymer ?
#
loop_
_entity_poly.entity_id
_entity_poly.type
_entity_poly.pdbx_seq_one_letter_code
_entity_poly.pdbx_strand_id
1 'polypeptide(L)' 'MLYELIRLRKENKLSQLKLGEMIGKKQRMISKYEREDVELPVSVAKRIAKVFDVDWWKLYE' A
#
# COMPACT_ATOMS: atom_id res chain seq x y z
N MET A 1 -4.44 -11.38 -2.41
CA MET A 1 -3.27 -10.45 -2.39
C MET A 1 -3.60 -9.20 -3.18
N LEU A 2 -3.21 -8.06 -2.67
CA LEU A 2 -3.40 -6.80 -3.39
C LEU A 2 -2.24 -6.63 -4.37
N TYR A 3 -2.33 -7.29 -5.51
CA TYR A 3 -1.23 -7.38 -6.47
C TYR A 3 -0.81 -6.03 -7.03
N GLU A 4 -1.76 -5.13 -7.29
CA GLU A 4 -1.44 -3.81 -7.83
C GLU A 4 -0.63 -2.98 -6.84
N LEU A 5 -1.01 -3.03 -5.56
CA LEU A 5 -0.25 -2.34 -4.50
C LEU A 5 1.18 -2.88 -4.42
N ILE A 6 1.32 -4.21 -4.42
CA ILE A 6 2.63 -4.86 -4.36
C ILE A 6 3.47 -4.46 -5.58
N ARG A 7 2.86 -4.47 -6.77
CA ARG A 7 3.54 -4.11 -8.01
C ARG A 7 4.06 -2.67 -7.96
N LEU A 8 3.20 -1.75 -7.57
CA LEU A 8 3.57 -0.33 -7.49
C LEU A 8 4.71 -0.11 -6.50
N ARG A 9 4.61 -0.77 -5.34
CA ARG A 9 5.65 -0.64 -4.32
C ARG A 9 7.00 -1.11 -4.85
N LYS A 10 7.02 -2.30 -5.47
CA LYS A 10 8.26 -2.89 -5.98
C LYS A 10 8.82 -2.11 -7.16
N GLU A 11 7.97 -1.63 -8.06
CA GLU A 11 8.42 -0.81 -9.19
C GLU A 11 9.08 0.48 -8.72
N ASN A 12 8.61 1.02 -7.60
CA ASN A 12 9.19 2.22 -7.01
C ASN A 12 10.33 1.91 -6.05
N LYS A 13 10.74 0.65 -5.97
CA LYS A 13 11.87 0.20 -5.15
C LYS A 13 11.71 0.53 -3.67
N LEU A 14 10.47 0.46 -3.18
CA LEU A 14 10.17 0.71 -1.79
C LEU A 14 9.99 -0.61 -1.04
N SER A 15 10.59 -0.69 0.15
CA SER A 15 10.31 -1.78 1.07
C SER A 15 8.96 -1.54 1.73
N GLN A 16 8.41 -2.59 2.35
CA GLN A 16 7.20 -2.43 3.16
C GLN A 16 7.45 -1.44 4.30
N LEU A 17 8.63 -1.52 4.91
CA LEU A 17 9.01 -0.59 5.99
C LEU A 17 8.98 0.85 5.50
N LYS A 18 9.61 1.10 4.35
CA LYS A 18 9.70 2.46 3.82
C LYS A 18 8.33 3.02 3.43
N LEU A 19 7.51 2.22 2.77
CA LEU A 19 6.16 2.65 2.43
C LEU A 19 5.38 2.97 3.70
N GLY A 20 5.50 2.12 4.72
CA GLY A 20 4.85 2.36 6.00
C GLY A 20 5.26 3.69 6.61
N GLU A 21 6.56 4.00 6.59
CA GLU A 21 7.07 5.27 7.11
C GLU A 21 6.46 6.47 6.38
N MET A 22 6.29 6.34 5.08
CA MET A 22 5.76 7.43 4.25
C MET A 22 4.28 7.73 4.54
N ILE A 23 3.52 6.75 5.00
CA ILE A 23 2.08 6.93 5.25
C ILE A 23 1.70 6.79 6.72
N GLY A 24 2.69 6.68 7.61
CA GLY A 24 2.43 6.61 9.05
C GLY A 24 1.90 5.27 9.53
N LYS A 25 2.32 4.18 8.88
CA LYS A 25 1.93 2.83 9.27
C LYS A 25 3.16 1.98 9.51
N LYS A 26 3.04 0.98 10.39
CA LYS A 26 4.14 0.05 10.64
C LYS A 26 4.25 -0.98 9.52
N GLN A 27 5.46 -1.51 9.34
CA GLN A 27 5.73 -2.50 8.29
C GLN A 27 4.75 -3.68 8.34
N ARG A 28 4.49 -4.21 9.53
CA ARG A 28 3.61 -5.37 9.64
C ARG A 28 2.20 -5.06 9.18
N MET A 29 1.78 -3.80 9.28
CA MET A 29 0.47 -3.40 8.81
C MET A 29 0.42 -3.38 7.29
N ILE A 30 1.48 -2.87 6.65
CA ILE A 30 1.61 -2.89 5.19
C ILE A 30 1.56 -4.34 4.70
N SER A 31 2.30 -5.24 5.37
CA SER A 31 2.30 -6.66 5.03
C SER A 31 0.89 -7.26 5.11
N LYS A 32 0.15 -6.93 6.17
CA LYS A 32 -1.22 -7.44 6.35
C LYS A 32 -2.16 -6.91 5.27
N TYR A 33 -2.02 -5.64 4.89
CA TYR A 33 -2.82 -5.08 3.80
C TYR A 33 -2.52 -5.81 2.48
N GLU A 34 -1.25 -6.02 2.18
CA GLU A 34 -0.85 -6.66 0.92
C GLU A 34 -1.37 -8.08 0.81
N ARG A 35 -1.39 -8.81 1.92
CA ARG A 35 -1.90 -10.20 1.96
C ARG A 35 -3.40 -10.27 2.12
N GLU A 36 -4.07 -9.13 2.35
CA GLU A 36 -5.49 -9.07 2.65
C GLU A 36 -5.86 -9.80 3.94
N ASP A 37 -4.91 -9.88 4.87
CA ASP A 37 -5.18 -10.40 6.22
C ASP A 37 -6.07 -9.44 6.99
N VAL A 38 -5.99 -8.15 6.67
CA VAL A 38 -6.90 -7.13 7.16
C VAL A 38 -7.34 -6.28 5.96
N GLU A 39 -8.52 -5.70 6.07
CA GLU A 39 -9.06 -4.86 5.01
C GLU A 39 -8.27 -3.55 4.93
N LEU A 40 -7.96 -3.11 3.70
CA LEU A 40 -7.31 -1.82 3.46
C LEU A 40 -8.36 -0.72 3.53
N PRO A 41 -8.31 0.16 4.55
CA PRO A 41 -9.29 1.25 4.63
C PRO A 41 -9.09 2.23 3.47
N VAL A 42 -10.19 2.82 3.00
CA VAL A 42 -10.14 3.79 1.90
C VAL A 42 -9.24 4.97 2.25
N SER A 43 -9.27 5.42 3.51
CA SER A 43 -8.42 6.54 3.94
C SER A 43 -6.93 6.21 3.79
N VAL A 44 -6.54 4.97 4.08
CA VAL A 44 -5.16 4.52 3.91
C VAL A 44 -4.84 4.34 2.43
N ALA A 45 -5.77 3.78 1.68
CA ALA A 45 -5.60 3.62 0.23
C ALA A 45 -5.35 4.96 -0.45
N LYS A 46 -6.06 6.00 -0.03
CA LYS A 46 -5.87 7.35 -0.58
C LYS A 46 -4.47 7.90 -0.29
N ARG A 47 -3.93 7.63 0.91
CA ARG A 47 -2.55 8.05 1.23
C ARG A 47 -1.54 7.32 0.36
N ILE A 48 -1.71 6.01 0.21
CA ILE A 48 -0.81 5.19 -0.63
C ILE A 48 -0.88 5.66 -2.07
N ALA A 49 -2.09 5.90 -2.57
CA ALA A 49 -2.29 6.36 -3.94
C ALA A 49 -1.58 7.68 -4.22
N LYS A 50 -1.54 8.57 -3.22
CA LYS A 50 -0.80 9.82 -3.34
C LYS A 50 0.70 9.60 -3.53
N VAL A 51 1.25 8.61 -2.82
CA VAL A 51 2.67 8.28 -2.94
C VAL A 51 3.01 7.88 -4.37
N PHE A 52 2.13 7.09 -4.99
CA PHE A 52 2.38 6.54 -6.33
C PHE A 52 1.72 7.32 -7.46
N ASP A 53 0.96 8.38 -7.12
CA ASP A 53 0.25 9.20 -8.11
C ASP A 53 -0.70 8.35 -8.97
N VAL A 54 -1.52 7.55 -8.32
CA VAL A 54 -2.52 6.69 -8.98
C VAL A 54 -3.88 6.89 -8.32
N ASP A 55 -4.92 6.38 -8.96
CA ASP A 55 -6.26 6.38 -8.38
C ASP A 55 -6.33 5.35 -7.25
N TRP A 56 -6.89 5.73 -6.10
CA TRP A 56 -6.87 4.89 -4.92
C TRP A 56 -7.59 3.55 -5.12
N TRP A 57 -8.65 3.53 -5.91
CA TRP A 57 -9.42 2.28 -6.10
C TRP A 57 -8.63 1.22 -6.87
N LYS A 58 -7.60 1.61 -7.62
CA LYS A 58 -6.76 0.66 -8.33
C LYS A 58 -5.96 -0.23 -7.40
N LEU A 59 -5.75 0.22 -6.16
CA LEU A 59 -4.99 -0.56 -5.18
C LEU A 59 -5.71 -1.83 -4.75
N TYR A 60 -7.00 -1.94 -5.02
CA TYR A 60 -7.79 -3.12 -4.67
C TYR A 60 -7.84 -4.15 -5.79
N GLU A 61 -7.18 -3.88 -6.89
CA GLU A 61 -7.12 -4.79 -8.05
C GLU A 61 -6.04 -5.84 -7.91
#